data_95d41bf10372cfb84430aa7ba75698aa
#
_entry.id   95d41bf10372cfb84430aa7ba75698aa
#
_cell.length_a   1.000
_cell.length_b   1.000
_cell.length_c   1.000
_cell.angle_alpha   90.00
_cell.angle_beta   90.00
_cell.angle_gamma   90.00
#
_symmetry.space_group_name_H-M   'P 1'
#
loop_
_entity.id
_entity.type
_entity.pdbx_description
1 polymer ?
#
loop_
_entity_poly.entity_id
_entity_poly.type
_entity_poly.pdbx_seq_one_letter_code
_entity_poly.pdbx_strand_id
1 'polypeptide(L)'
;MADLQGDCQRARRGIELSGAGVGATLSSGTLGRAPDLVILGQITIDDVVPASPGAWQRQIGGSSLYCLAGAKLWLDAYRIGLVARLGRDYPFDIEALLRQAQVRHYSLARFDAEHLIEWLIYEPDGSRRSVPRNTDLLDVSAEGAADMRPYLRKLLEIAPAATEIPEHWLPARALHLCPQVGQRHADNLLWLRDRADWISVDPSPHYSRGRSAAELVRFVEGASALLPSTLELRTQLRDVPAELLVMQLHQGGIPEVVLKRAELPVVLAHDRALQLLPIDPCPVVDPTGAGDSFCGAYAACRLLGHSPLDAAQRAAITAALVVGCSGVAAALALQRPPGWT
;
A
#
# COMPACT_ATOMS: atom_id res chain seq x y z
N MET A 1 28.93 -8.16 21.34
CA MET A 1 27.86 -7.16 21.54
C MET A 1 28.43 -5.74 21.63
N ALA A 2 29.34 -5.36 20.78
CA ALA A 2 29.99 -4.04 20.83
C ALA A 2 30.21 -3.40 19.45
N ASP A 3 29.58 -3.90 18.37
CA ASP A 3 29.87 -3.43 17.00
C ASP A 3 28.64 -2.95 16.19
N LEU A 4 27.45 -2.99 16.76
CA LEU A 4 26.24 -2.53 16.06
C LEU A 4 25.89 -1.04 16.34
N GLN A 5 26.57 -0.39 17.29
CA GLN A 5 26.40 1.05 17.53
C GLN A 5 27.35 1.91 16.68
N GLY A 6 28.44 1.35 16.16
CA GLY A 6 29.42 2.04 15.33
C GLY A 6 28.93 2.35 13.92
N ASP A 7 28.11 1.51 13.34
CA ASP A 7 27.65 1.66 11.95
C ASP A 7 26.50 2.66 11.78
N CYS A 8 25.72 2.88 12.83
CA CYS A 8 24.63 3.89 12.80
C CYS A 8 25.15 5.34 12.83
N GLN A 9 26.36 5.57 13.39
CA GLN A 9 26.97 6.91 13.40
C GLN A 9 27.81 7.21 12.16
N ARG A 10 28.32 6.21 11.46
CA ARG A 10 29.06 6.40 10.20
C ARG A 10 28.15 6.67 9.00
N ALA A 11 26.92 6.20 9.01
CA ALA A 11 25.93 6.49 7.98
C ALA A 11 25.41 7.95 8.02
N ARG A 12 25.68 8.72 9.09
CA ARG A 12 25.27 10.12 9.22
C ARG A 12 26.26 11.14 8.64
N ARG A 13 27.42 10.71 8.14
CA ARG A 13 28.41 11.61 7.52
C ARG A 13 28.73 11.09 6.12
N GLY A 14 27.99 11.51 5.12
CA GLY A 14 28.40 11.27 3.74
C GLY A 14 27.29 10.98 2.74
N ILE A 15 26.11 11.57 2.87
CA ILE A 15 25.20 11.71 1.74
C ILE A 15 24.95 13.21 1.56
N GLU A 16 25.89 13.87 0.90
CA GLU A 16 25.53 15.05 0.12
C GLU A 16 24.58 14.58 -0.98
N LEU A 17 23.36 15.03 -0.90
CA LEU A 17 22.36 14.89 -1.96
C LEU A 17 22.89 15.66 -3.16
N SER A 18 23.69 15.02 -4.01
CA SER A 18 23.96 15.51 -5.33
C SER A 18 22.63 15.55 -6.06
N GLY A 19 22.09 16.75 -6.24
CA GLY A 19 20.93 17.00 -7.07
C GLY A 19 21.20 16.55 -8.50
N ALA A 20 20.68 15.40 -8.86
CA ALA A 20 20.67 14.89 -10.21
C ALA A 20 19.23 14.65 -10.64
N GLY A 21 18.76 15.44 -11.56
CA GLY A 21 17.60 15.16 -12.38
C GLY A 21 16.27 15.65 -11.81
N VAL A 22 15.93 16.87 -12.14
CA VAL A 22 14.55 17.41 -12.07
C VAL A 22 13.68 16.54 -12.97
N GLY A 23 13.07 15.49 -12.40
CA GLY A 23 11.99 14.76 -13.05
C GLY A 23 10.81 15.71 -13.19
N ALA A 24 10.33 15.95 -14.41
CA ALA A 24 9.16 16.76 -14.64
C ALA A 24 7.97 16.16 -13.87
N THR A 25 7.51 16.83 -12.84
CA THR A 25 6.31 16.46 -12.11
C THR A 25 5.12 16.90 -12.96
N LEU A 26 4.39 15.94 -13.52
CA LEU A 26 3.12 16.22 -14.19
C LEU A 26 2.05 16.37 -13.12
N SER A 27 1.80 17.59 -12.67
CA SER A 27 0.62 17.87 -11.84
C SER A 27 -0.49 18.42 -12.72
N SER A 28 -1.66 17.79 -12.75
CA SER A 28 -2.83 18.44 -13.37
C SER A 28 -3.36 19.48 -12.39
N GLY A 29 -2.88 20.71 -12.54
CA GLY A 29 -3.35 21.82 -11.74
C GLY A 29 -4.77 22.22 -12.15
N THR A 30 -5.75 21.88 -11.36
CA THR A 30 -6.94 22.70 -11.18
C THR A 30 -6.70 23.53 -9.91
N LEU A 31 -6.77 24.84 -10.02
CA LEU A 31 -6.83 25.78 -8.90
C LEU A 31 -8.11 25.51 -8.09
N GLY A 32 -8.09 24.43 -7.31
CA GLY A 32 -9.17 23.93 -6.47
C GLY A 32 -8.62 23.58 -5.09
N ARG A 33 -9.51 23.35 -4.16
CA ARG A 33 -9.20 22.86 -2.82
C ARG A 33 -8.28 21.64 -2.87
N ALA A 34 -7.26 21.57 -2.01
CA ALA A 34 -6.41 20.40 -1.85
C ALA A 34 -7.21 19.13 -1.56
N PRO A 35 -6.72 17.95 -1.92
CA PRO A 35 -7.38 16.68 -1.58
C PRO A 35 -7.45 16.51 -0.07
N ASP A 36 -8.52 15.87 0.40
CA ASP A 36 -8.67 15.59 1.83
C ASP A 36 -7.92 14.30 2.25
N LEU A 37 -7.81 13.31 1.34
CA LEU A 37 -7.06 12.07 1.50
C LEU A 37 -5.94 12.00 0.46
N VAL A 38 -4.70 11.81 0.88
CA VAL A 38 -3.55 11.57 0.00
C VAL A 38 -3.13 10.12 0.08
N ILE A 39 -3.08 9.44 -1.06
CA ILE A 39 -2.59 8.06 -1.19
C ILE A 39 -1.19 8.11 -1.80
N LEU A 40 -0.22 7.56 -1.09
CA LEU A 40 1.18 7.48 -1.50
C LEU A 40 1.57 6.02 -1.71
N GLY A 41 1.77 5.60 -2.98
CA GLY A 41 2.03 4.19 -3.23
C GLY A 41 2.49 3.87 -4.65
N GLN A 42 2.76 2.59 -4.85
CA GLN A 42 3.34 2.08 -6.09
C GLN A 42 2.27 1.83 -7.15
N ILE A 43 2.64 2.07 -8.40
CA ILE A 43 1.98 1.56 -9.59
C ILE A 43 2.92 0.51 -10.18
N THR A 44 2.41 -0.61 -10.68
CA THR A 44 3.18 -1.71 -11.28
C THR A 44 2.67 -2.03 -12.69
N ILE A 45 3.43 -2.85 -13.38
CA ILE A 45 2.98 -3.57 -14.58
C ILE A 45 2.84 -5.02 -14.17
N ASP A 46 1.64 -5.58 -14.29
CA ASP A 46 1.36 -6.94 -13.89
C ASP A 46 1.15 -7.82 -15.14
N ASP A 47 2.00 -8.83 -15.31
CA ASP A 47 1.82 -9.90 -16.28
C ASP A 47 1.09 -11.06 -15.58
N VAL A 48 -0.23 -11.14 -15.76
CA VAL A 48 -1.10 -12.08 -15.06
C VAL A 48 -1.18 -13.41 -15.79
N VAL A 49 -0.82 -14.49 -15.10
CA VAL A 49 -0.97 -15.87 -15.58
C VAL A 49 -2.15 -16.51 -14.85
N PRO A 50 -3.25 -16.85 -15.56
CA PRO A 50 -4.42 -17.45 -14.94
C PRO A 50 -4.15 -18.88 -14.47
N ALA A 51 -4.87 -19.34 -13.44
CA ALA A 51 -4.81 -20.72 -12.94
C ALA A 51 -5.33 -21.75 -13.96
N SER A 52 -6.29 -21.36 -14.80
CA SER A 52 -6.80 -22.18 -15.90
C SER A 52 -5.96 -21.98 -17.16
N PRO A 53 -5.93 -22.98 -18.08
CA PRO A 53 -5.23 -22.82 -19.36
C PRO A 53 -5.69 -21.56 -20.10
N GLY A 54 -4.76 -20.66 -20.42
CA GLY A 54 -5.03 -19.40 -21.09
C GLY A 54 -3.74 -18.62 -21.33
N ALA A 55 -3.81 -17.60 -22.19
CA ALA A 55 -2.69 -16.70 -22.41
C ALA A 55 -2.58 -15.74 -21.22
N TRP A 56 -1.34 -15.46 -20.82
CA TRP A 56 -1.08 -14.38 -19.87
C TRP A 56 -1.48 -13.02 -20.45
N GLN A 57 -1.83 -12.10 -19.57
CA GLN A 57 -2.25 -10.75 -19.95
C GLN A 57 -1.46 -9.71 -19.18
N ARG A 58 -0.98 -8.68 -19.90
CA ARG A 58 -0.37 -7.51 -19.29
C ARG A 58 -1.43 -6.51 -18.92
N GLN A 59 -1.40 -6.06 -17.68
CA GLN A 59 -2.34 -5.09 -17.16
C GLN A 59 -1.67 -4.09 -16.21
N ILE A 60 -2.40 -3.03 -15.91
CA ILE A 60 -2.04 -2.06 -14.88
C ILE A 60 -2.22 -2.72 -13.52
N GLY A 61 -1.21 -2.58 -12.65
CA GLY A 61 -1.25 -3.03 -11.27
C GLY A 61 -0.82 -1.93 -10.28
N GLY A 62 -0.65 -2.35 -9.06
CA GLY A 62 -0.10 -1.53 -7.99
C GLY A 62 -1.06 -1.22 -6.86
N SER A 63 -0.52 -1.26 -5.65
CA SER A 63 -1.24 -1.05 -4.40
C SER A 63 -2.00 0.28 -4.34
N SER A 64 -1.40 1.35 -4.87
CA SER A 64 -1.99 2.69 -4.83
C SER A 64 -3.29 2.81 -5.63
N LEU A 65 -3.41 2.12 -6.76
CA LEU A 65 -4.60 2.18 -7.60
C LEU A 65 -5.76 1.37 -7.03
N TYR A 66 -5.49 0.21 -6.40
CA TYR A 66 -6.51 -0.54 -5.67
C TYR A 66 -6.93 0.19 -4.38
N CYS A 67 -5.99 0.82 -3.68
CA CYS A 67 -6.29 1.69 -2.54
C CYS A 67 -7.21 2.85 -2.97
N LEU A 68 -6.90 3.51 -4.09
CA LEU A 68 -7.73 4.54 -4.70
C LEU A 68 -9.13 4.03 -5.04
N ALA A 69 -9.25 2.83 -5.64
CA ALA A 69 -10.53 2.22 -5.97
C ALA A 69 -11.39 2.01 -4.71
N GLY A 70 -10.79 1.51 -3.62
CA GLY A 70 -11.47 1.34 -2.34
C GLY A 70 -11.91 2.67 -1.72
N ALA A 71 -11.03 3.66 -1.68
CA ALA A 71 -11.33 4.98 -1.13
C ALA A 71 -12.47 5.68 -1.88
N LYS A 72 -12.51 5.55 -3.19
CA LYS A 72 -13.48 6.17 -4.09
C LYS A 72 -14.92 5.69 -3.87
N LEU A 73 -15.13 4.52 -3.29
CA LEU A 73 -16.47 4.03 -2.95
C LEU A 73 -17.08 4.77 -1.75
N TRP A 74 -16.29 5.47 -0.94
CA TRP A 74 -16.75 6.19 0.24
C TRP A 74 -16.53 7.69 0.15
N LEU A 75 -15.45 8.13 -0.49
CA LEU A 75 -15.07 9.52 -0.65
C LEU A 75 -15.17 9.92 -2.13
N ASP A 76 -15.67 11.11 -2.41
CA ASP A 76 -15.72 11.60 -3.79
C ASP A 76 -14.29 11.69 -4.39
N ALA A 77 -14.14 11.23 -5.61
CA ALA A 77 -12.84 11.09 -6.25
C ALA A 77 -12.04 12.42 -6.35
N TYR A 78 -12.72 13.56 -6.44
CA TYR A 78 -12.08 14.88 -6.46
C TYR A 78 -11.48 15.30 -5.09
N ARG A 79 -11.77 14.55 -4.02
CA ARG A 79 -11.23 14.75 -2.67
C ARG A 79 -10.01 13.86 -2.38
N ILE A 80 -9.64 13.01 -3.34
CA ILE A 80 -8.54 12.05 -3.20
C ILE A 80 -7.37 12.49 -4.07
N GLY A 81 -6.18 12.54 -3.51
CA GLY A 81 -4.91 12.77 -4.18
C GLY A 81 -4.11 11.48 -4.29
N LEU A 82 -3.53 11.22 -5.46
CA LEU A 82 -2.65 10.08 -5.72
C LEU A 82 -1.24 10.55 -5.97
N VAL A 83 -0.26 9.98 -5.28
CA VAL A 83 1.17 10.21 -5.52
C VAL A 83 1.84 8.88 -5.86
N ALA A 84 2.43 8.82 -7.03
CA ALA A 84 3.07 7.62 -7.55
C ALA A 84 4.24 7.95 -8.48
N ARG A 85 5.01 6.93 -8.86
CA ARG A 85 6.14 7.06 -9.78
C ARG A 85 5.98 6.15 -10.98
N LEU A 86 6.42 6.60 -12.15
CA LEU A 86 6.38 5.85 -13.40
C LEU A 86 7.77 5.82 -14.03
N GLY A 87 8.19 4.62 -14.44
CA GLY A 87 9.43 4.45 -15.20
C GLY A 87 9.31 5.01 -16.61
N ARG A 88 10.46 5.14 -17.26
CA ARG A 88 10.60 5.67 -18.63
C ARG A 88 9.74 4.93 -19.65
N ASP A 89 9.64 3.63 -19.52
CA ASP A 89 8.98 2.70 -20.46
C ASP A 89 7.58 2.26 -20.03
N TYR A 90 6.97 2.96 -19.04
CA TYR A 90 5.62 2.60 -18.58
C TYR A 90 4.59 2.71 -19.72
N PRO A 91 3.92 1.61 -20.11
CA PRO A 91 3.22 1.52 -21.39
C PRO A 91 1.77 2.01 -21.37
N PHE A 92 1.20 2.30 -20.19
CA PHE A 92 -0.22 2.63 -20.06
C PHE A 92 -0.44 4.13 -19.85
N ASP A 93 -1.58 4.63 -20.35
CA ASP A 93 -2.04 6.00 -20.06
C ASP A 93 -2.76 6.06 -18.71
N ILE A 94 -1.97 6.22 -17.64
CA ILE A 94 -2.49 6.35 -16.27
C ILE A 94 -3.36 7.60 -16.13
N GLU A 95 -3.02 8.68 -16.80
CA GLU A 95 -3.80 9.91 -16.69
C GLU A 95 -5.19 9.75 -17.30
N ALA A 96 -5.33 9.01 -18.42
CA ALA A 96 -6.64 8.67 -18.97
C ALA A 96 -7.45 7.83 -18.00
N LEU A 97 -6.82 6.83 -17.35
CA LEU A 97 -7.47 6.00 -16.34
C LEU A 97 -7.95 6.83 -15.15
N LEU A 98 -7.12 7.74 -14.63
CA LEU A 98 -7.49 8.62 -13.51
C LEU A 98 -8.61 9.60 -13.90
N ARG A 99 -8.59 10.14 -15.11
CA ARG A 99 -9.68 10.99 -15.64
C ARG A 99 -11.01 10.22 -15.73
N GLN A 100 -10.99 8.99 -16.23
CA GLN A 100 -12.18 8.12 -16.27
C GLN A 100 -12.72 7.82 -14.87
N ALA A 101 -11.82 7.63 -13.90
CA ALA A 101 -12.17 7.45 -12.51
C ALA A 101 -12.56 8.75 -11.79
N GLN A 102 -12.60 9.89 -12.49
CA GLN A 102 -12.90 11.24 -11.98
C GLN A 102 -11.91 11.75 -10.92
N VAL A 103 -10.72 11.18 -10.86
CA VAL A 103 -9.63 11.65 -9.99
C VAL A 103 -8.96 12.87 -10.62
N ARG A 104 -8.89 13.97 -9.89
CA ARG A 104 -8.37 15.25 -10.38
C ARG A 104 -7.02 15.62 -9.78
N HIS A 105 -6.69 15.07 -8.62
CA HIS A 105 -5.46 15.34 -7.90
C HIS A 105 -4.51 14.16 -8.05
N TYR A 106 -3.45 14.31 -8.82
CA TYR A 106 -2.39 13.32 -8.92
C TYR A 106 -1.03 13.98 -9.13
N SER A 107 0.00 13.37 -8.57
CA SER A 107 1.40 13.70 -8.80
C SER A 107 2.11 12.43 -9.27
N LEU A 108 2.53 12.42 -10.53
CA LEU A 108 3.19 11.29 -11.18
C LEU A 108 4.62 11.68 -11.52
N ALA A 109 5.56 11.34 -10.65
CA ALA A 109 6.98 11.58 -10.91
C ALA A 109 7.52 10.55 -11.91
N ARG A 110 8.33 11.00 -12.87
CA ARG A 110 9.02 10.11 -13.81
C ARG A 110 10.44 9.84 -13.33
N PHE A 111 10.88 8.58 -13.47
CA PHE A 111 12.27 8.22 -13.22
C PHE A 111 12.91 7.60 -14.47
N ASP A 112 14.22 7.81 -14.66
CA ASP A 112 14.93 7.39 -15.86
C ASP A 112 15.50 5.97 -15.72
N ALA A 113 14.61 5.01 -15.47
CA ALA A 113 14.91 3.58 -15.53
C ALA A 113 13.67 2.82 -16.02
N GLU A 114 13.87 1.54 -16.37
CA GLU A 114 12.77 0.65 -16.73
C GLU A 114 11.85 0.41 -15.53
N HIS A 115 10.55 0.39 -15.81
CA HIS A 115 9.54 0.14 -14.80
C HIS A 115 9.57 -1.32 -14.33
N LEU A 116 9.16 -1.56 -13.07
CA LEU A 116 9.01 -2.92 -12.54
C LEU A 116 7.85 -3.64 -13.22
N ILE A 117 8.13 -4.84 -13.73
CA ILE A 117 7.12 -5.78 -14.23
C ILE A 117 7.13 -7.01 -13.33
N GLU A 118 5.96 -7.42 -12.85
CA GLU A 118 5.80 -8.60 -12.03
C GLU A 118 4.94 -9.66 -12.74
N TRP A 119 5.34 -10.92 -12.63
CA TRP A 119 4.46 -12.04 -12.91
C TRP A 119 3.54 -12.26 -11.71
N LEU A 120 2.24 -12.22 -11.93
CA LEU A 120 1.23 -12.66 -10.98
C LEU A 120 0.71 -14.02 -11.44
N ILE A 121 1.19 -15.09 -10.84
CA ILE A 121 0.88 -16.47 -11.23
C ILE A 121 -0.16 -17.01 -10.27
N TYR A 122 -1.36 -17.27 -10.77
CA TYR A 122 -2.44 -17.90 -10.03
C TYR A 122 -2.33 -19.41 -10.14
N GLU A 123 -2.40 -20.11 -9.01
CA GLU A 123 -2.34 -21.55 -8.90
C GLU A 123 -3.76 -22.16 -8.84
N PRO A 124 -3.95 -23.43 -9.24
CA PRO A 124 -5.28 -24.08 -9.18
C PRO A 124 -5.91 -24.14 -7.79
N ASP A 125 -5.13 -24.05 -6.72
CA ASP A 125 -5.59 -24.03 -5.33
C ASP A 125 -6.04 -22.63 -4.86
N GLY A 126 -6.07 -21.64 -5.77
CA GLY A 126 -6.41 -20.26 -5.48
C GLY A 126 -5.27 -19.43 -4.88
N SER A 127 -4.11 -20.04 -4.66
CA SER A 127 -2.93 -19.27 -4.22
C SER A 127 -2.34 -18.44 -5.35
N ARG A 128 -1.57 -17.40 -4.99
CA ARG A 128 -0.90 -16.52 -5.94
C ARG A 128 0.56 -16.35 -5.59
N ARG A 129 1.42 -16.43 -6.59
CA ARG A 129 2.83 -16.05 -6.51
C ARG A 129 3.08 -14.76 -7.27
N SER A 130 3.83 -13.84 -6.67
CA SER A 130 4.37 -12.64 -7.33
C SER A 130 5.86 -12.84 -7.54
N VAL A 131 6.31 -12.73 -8.79
CA VAL A 131 7.70 -12.95 -9.18
C VAL A 131 8.12 -11.84 -10.15
N PRO A 132 9.29 -11.16 -9.94
CA PRO A 132 9.79 -10.21 -10.92
C PRO A 132 9.95 -10.88 -12.29
N ARG A 133 9.53 -10.21 -13.35
CA ARG A 133 9.64 -10.76 -14.70
C ARG A 133 11.08 -10.95 -15.16
N ASN A 134 11.95 -10.01 -14.79
CA ASN A 134 13.37 -10.11 -15.06
C ASN A 134 13.99 -11.13 -14.11
N THR A 135 14.22 -12.35 -14.62
CA THR A 135 14.87 -13.42 -13.85
C THR A 135 16.28 -13.06 -13.42
N ASP A 136 16.94 -12.10 -14.10
CA ASP A 136 18.22 -11.55 -13.72
C ASP A 136 18.18 -10.78 -12.38
N LEU A 137 16.99 -10.39 -11.93
CA LEU A 137 16.78 -9.73 -10.63
C LEU A 137 16.76 -10.73 -9.46
N LEU A 138 16.47 -12.00 -9.74
CA LEU A 138 16.44 -13.10 -8.78
C LEU A 138 17.14 -14.29 -9.40
N ASP A 139 18.30 -14.67 -8.88
CA ASP A 139 18.86 -15.97 -9.17
C ASP A 139 18.07 -17.05 -8.39
N VAL A 140 17.01 -17.51 -9.02
CA VAL A 140 16.10 -18.54 -8.45
C VAL A 140 16.67 -19.95 -8.59
N SER A 141 17.82 -20.12 -9.27
CA SER A 141 18.41 -21.42 -9.56
C SER A 141 19.37 -21.94 -8.49
N ALA A 142 19.78 -21.09 -7.56
CA ALA A 142 20.66 -21.49 -6.48
C ALA A 142 19.85 -22.02 -5.30
N GLU A 143 20.21 -23.20 -4.82
CA GLU A 143 19.82 -23.72 -3.49
C GLU A 143 20.44 -22.88 -2.36
N GLY A 144 20.33 -21.56 -2.46
CA GLY A 144 20.81 -20.56 -1.53
C GLY A 144 19.88 -19.35 -1.61
N ALA A 145 19.82 -18.55 -0.57
CA ALA A 145 19.00 -17.35 -0.54
C ALA A 145 19.29 -16.48 -1.78
N ALA A 146 18.30 -16.36 -2.66
CA ALA A 146 18.39 -15.49 -3.83
C ALA A 146 18.80 -14.07 -3.42
N ASP A 147 19.69 -13.43 -4.19
CA ASP A 147 20.06 -12.03 -3.93
C ASP A 147 18.89 -11.11 -4.22
N MET A 148 18.17 -10.70 -3.18
CA MET A 148 17.02 -9.82 -3.26
C MET A 148 17.38 -8.35 -3.52
N ARG A 149 18.66 -7.96 -3.43
CA ARG A 149 19.09 -6.55 -3.55
C ARG A 149 18.69 -5.89 -4.86
N PRO A 150 18.81 -6.53 -6.04
CA PRO A 150 18.37 -5.93 -7.30
C PRO A 150 16.86 -5.67 -7.33
N TYR A 151 16.05 -6.61 -6.82
CA TYR A 151 14.60 -6.46 -6.75
C TYR A 151 14.19 -5.36 -5.76
N LEU A 152 14.79 -5.33 -4.57
CA LEU A 152 14.54 -4.27 -3.58
C LEU A 152 14.92 -2.88 -4.11
N ARG A 153 15.96 -2.79 -4.93
CA ARG A 153 16.33 -1.54 -5.62
C ARG A 153 15.24 -1.11 -6.60
N LYS A 154 14.70 -2.02 -7.40
CA LYS A 154 13.57 -1.74 -8.30
C LYS A 154 12.34 -1.30 -7.55
N LEU A 155 12.00 -1.97 -6.45
CA LEU A 155 10.91 -1.55 -5.58
C LEU A 155 11.13 -0.15 -4.99
N LEU A 156 12.38 0.22 -4.67
CA LEU A 156 12.71 1.57 -4.20
C LEU A 156 12.56 2.62 -5.31
N GLU A 157 12.91 2.30 -6.54
CA GLU A 157 12.77 3.19 -7.70
C GLU A 157 11.31 3.54 -7.98
N ILE A 158 10.40 2.58 -7.92
CA ILE A 158 8.96 2.80 -8.16
C ILE A 158 8.22 3.35 -6.93
N ALA A 159 8.84 3.30 -5.73
CA ALA A 159 8.22 3.80 -4.52
C ALA A 159 8.31 5.34 -4.46
N PRO A 160 7.17 6.05 -4.39
CA PRO A 160 7.18 7.51 -4.30
C PRO A 160 7.76 7.99 -2.97
N ALA A 161 8.43 9.13 -3.01
CA ALA A 161 8.86 9.84 -1.82
C ALA A 161 7.78 10.82 -1.34
N ALA A 162 7.69 11.05 -0.04
CA ALA A 162 6.76 12.03 0.51
C ALA A 162 7.03 13.45 0.01
N THR A 163 8.27 13.77 -0.38
CA THR A 163 8.64 15.04 -1.01
C THR A 163 8.07 15.23 -2.43
N GLU A 164 7.47 14.20 -3.02
CA GLU A 164 6.78 14.27 -4.31
C GLU A 164 5.29 14.64 -4.14
N ILE A 165 4.81 14.76 -2.91
CA ILE A 165 3.49 15.34 -2.61
C ILE A 165 3.57 16.84 -2.92
N PRO A 166 2.66 17.39 -3.76
CA PRO A 166 2.61 18.83 -3.99
C PRO A 166 2.45 19.61 -2.68
N GLU A 167 3.28 20.61 -2.45
CA GLU A 167 3.31 21.33 -1.17
C GLU A 167 1.95 21.93 -0.77
N HIS A 168 1.17 22.37 -1.77
CA HIS A 168 -0.18 22.93 -1.52
C HIS A 168 -1.23 21.87 -1.11
N TRP A 169 -0.87 20.56 -1.08
CA TRP A 169 -1.73 19.51 -0.51
C TRP A 169 -1.46 19.31 0.98
N LEU A 170 -0.45 19.98 1.53
CA LEU A 170 -0.02 19.83 2.91
C LEU A 170 -0.38 21.07 3.73
N PRO A 171 -0.70 20.92 5.03
CA PRO A 171 -0.88 19.64 5.72
C PRO A 171 -2.11 18.88 5.21
N ALA A 172 -1.97 17.56 5.06
CA ALA A 172 -3.06 16.69 4.61
C ALA A 172 -3.98 16.34 5.81
N ARG A 173 -5.29 16.27 5.56
CA ARG A 173 -6.25 15.81 6.60
C ARG A 173 -6.11 14.33 6.90
N ALA A 174 -5.88 13.53 5.86
CA ALA A 174 -5.56 12.12 5.99
C ALA A 174 -4.55 11.71 4.92
N LEU A 175 -3.68 10.76 5.27
CA LEU A 175 -2.69 10.19 4.36
C LEU A 175 -2.63 8.68 4.56
N HIS A 176 -2.58 7.95 3.44
CA HIS A 176 -2.33 6.52 3.45
C HIS A 176 -1.02 6.18 2.76
N LEU A 177 -0.14 5.49 3.48
CA LEU A 177 1.09 4.92 2.95
C LEU A 177 0.83 3.46 2.56
N CYS A 178 0.77 3.20 1.25
CA CYS A 178 0.71 1.85 0.71
C CYS A 178 2.02 1.09 0.97
N PRO A 179 2.06 -0.26 0.79
CA PRO A 179 3.27 -1.05 0.99
C PRO A 179 4.46 -0.52 0.17
N GLN A 180 5.60 -0.33 0.82
CA GLN A 180 6.85 0.13 0.21
C GLN A 180 8.04 -0.57 0.84
N VAL A 181 9.24 -0.45 0.24
CA VAL A 181 10.48 -0.92 0.88
C VAL A 181 10.76 -0.15 2.16
N GLY A 182 11.36 -0.84 3.15
CA GLY A 182 11.50 -0.31 4.50
C GLY A 182 12.14 1.06 4.60
N GLN A 183 13.23 1.31 3.88
CA GLN A 183 13.88 2.62 3.91
C GLN A 183 12.94 3.74 3.45
N ARG A 184 12.26 3.56 2.31
CA ARG A 184 11.32 4.56 1.78
C ARG A 184 10.15 4.80 2.73
N HIS A 185 9.63 3.73 3.33
CA HIS A 185 8.52 3.83 4.30
C HIS A 185 8.92 4.64 5.54
N ALA A 186 10.11 4.35 6.12
CA ALA A 186 10.64 5.08 7.27
C ALA A 186 10.89 6.56 6.95
N ASP A 187 11.52 6.85 5.81
CA ASP A 187 11.78 8.23 5.38
C ASP A 187 10.48 9.01 5.17
N ASN A 188 9.48 8.38 4.54
CA ASN A 188 8.17 8.99 4.32
C ASN A 188 7.45 9.27 5.63
N LEU A 189 7.40 8.32 6.57
CA LEU A 189 6.79 8.52 7.88
C LEU A 189 7.47 9.64 8.67
N LEU A 190 8.80 9.62 8.71
CA LEU A 190 9.57 10.67 9.41
C LEU A 190 9.26 12.07 8.86
N TRP A 191 9.13 12.18 7.54
CA TRP A 191 8.85 13.47 6.89
C TRP A 191 7.40 13.91 7.07
N LEU A 192 6.43 12.98 7.15
CA LEU A 192 4.98 13.24 7.15
C LEU A 192 4.38 13.43 8.54
N ARG A 193 5.01 12.96 9.61
CA ARG A 193 4.44 12.91 10.96
C ARG A 193 3.86 14.24 11.46
N ASP A 194 4.45 15.38 11.02
CA ASP A 194 4.02 16.74 11.39
C ASP A 194 3.31 17.45 10.21
N ARG A 195 2.94 16.72 9.15
CA ARG A 195 2.36 17.26 7.92
C ARG A 195 1.05 16.58 7.50
N ALA A 196 0.50 15.75 8.37
CA ALA A 196 -0.82 15.17 8.20
C ALA A 196 -1.50 15.02 9.56
N ASP A 197 -2.82 15.23 9.61
CA ASP A 197 -3.58 15.10 10.86
C ASP A 197 -3.77 13.61 11.23
N TRP A 198 -3.82 12.73 10.23
CA TRP A 198 -3.99 11.29 10.41
C TRP A 198 -3.22 10.52 9.34
N ILE A 199 -2.46 9.51 9.74
CA ILE A 199 -1.63 8.69 8.85
C ILE A 199 -1.94 7.22 9.08
N SER A 200 -2.34 6.51 8.02
CA SER A 200 -2.42 5.05 8.02
C SER A 200 -1.29 4.42 7.21
N VAL A 201 -0.87 3.25 7.65
CA VAL A 201 0.24 2.50 7.07
C VAL A 201 -0.21 1.08 6.74
N ASP A 202 -0.04 0.67 5.50
CA ASP A 202 -0.05 -0.76 5.12
C ASP A 202 1.41 -1.23 5.03
N PRO A 203 1.86 -2.11 5.94
CA PRO A 203 3.26 -2.49 5.99
C PRO A 203 3.63 -3.43 4.83
N SER A 204 4.90 -3.39 4.42
CA SER A 204 5.41 -4.32 3.42
C SER A 204 6.00 -5.57 4.07
N PRO A 205 5.78 -6.78 3.51
CA PRO A 205 6.40 -8.00 4.00
C PRO A 205 7.94 -7.97 3.92
N HIS A 206 8.52 -7.11 3.07
CA HIS A 206 9.96 -6.97 2.92
C HIS A 206 10.66 -6.43 4.16
N TYR A 207 9.94 -5.74 5.04
CA TYR A 207 10.53 -5.28 6.30
C TYR A 207 9.81 -5.80 7.54
N SER A 208 8.52 -6.11 7.47
CA SER A 208 7.76 -6.53 8.66
C SER A 208 8.10 -7.94 9.13
N ARG A 209 8.37 -8.87 8.19
CA ARG A 209 8.66 -10.27 8.51
C ARG A 209 9.88 -10.51 9.39
N GLY A 210 10.87 -9.63 9.33
CA GLY A 210 12.11 -9.75 10.12
C GLY A 210 12.08 -9.01 11.45
N ARG A 211 10.95 -8.40 11.84
CA ARG A 211 10.83 -7.57 13.04
C ARG A 211 9.93 -8.21 14.09
N SER A 212 10.30 -8.08 15.36
CA SER A 212 9.37 -8.32 16.48
C SER A 212 8.25 -7.27 16.49
N ALA A 213 7.18 -7.52 17.25
CA ALA A 213 6.11 -6.53 17.42
C ALA A 213 6.64 -5.18 17.93
N ALA A 214 7.55 -5.18 18.92
CA ALA A 214 8.15 -3.97 19.46
C ALA A 214 9.02 -3.22 18.44
N GLU A 215 9.74 -3.93 17.58
CA GLU A 215 10.51 -3.30 16.50
C GLU A 215 9.61 -2.74 15.39
N LEU A 216 8.50 -3.41 15.10
CA LEU A 216 7.53 -2.92 14.14
C LEU A 216 6.84 -1.64 14.65
N VAL A 217 6.45 -1.59 15.93
CA VAL A 217 5.91 -0.38 16.57
C VAL A 217 6.86 0.80 16.41
N ARG A 218 8.14 0.61 16.75
CA ARG A 218 9.14 1.68 16.60
C ARG A 218 9.34 2.08 15.13
N PHE A 219 9.24 1.12 14.22
CA PHE A 219 9.42 1.37 12.79
C PHE A 219 8.30 2.22 12.18
N VAL A 220 7.06 2.07 12.68
CA VAL A 220 5.88 2.83 12.22
C VAL A 220 5.49 3.95 13.19
N GLU A 221 6.42 4.41 14.01
CA GLU A 221 6.16 5.50 14.97
C GLU A 221 5.61 6.74 14.24
N GLY A 222 4.53 7.30 14.78
CA GLY A 222 3.79 8.42 14.19
C GLY A 222 2.62 8.00 13.31
N ALA A 223 2.42 6.71 13.04
CA ALA A 223 1.22 6.22 12.37
C ALA A 223 0.00 6.29 13.31
N SER A 224 -1.13 6.78 12.82
CA SER A 224 -2.42 6.76 13.51
C SER A 224 -3.09 5.38 13.41
N ALA A 225 -2.86 4.66 12.30
CA ALA A 225 -3.38 3.31 12.07
C ALA A 225 -2.36 2.43 11.34
N LEU A 226 -2.26 1.17 11.77
CA LEU A 226 -1.50 0.12 11.09
C LEU A 226 -2.45 -0.94 10.56
N LEU A 227 -2.40 -1.22 9.26
CA LEU A 227 -3.37 -2.06 8.54
C LEU A 227 -2.72 -3.31 7.92
N PRO A 228 -2.01 -4.15 8.67
CA PRO A 228 -1.32 -5.32 8.13
C PRO A 228 -2.30 -6.41 7.68
N SER A 229 -1.80 -7.32 6.84
CA SER A 229 -2.40 -8.63 6.63
C SER A 229 -1.60 -9.74 7.32
N THR A 230 -2.16 -10.95 7.30
CA THR A 230 -1.45 -12.15 7.78
C THR A 230 -0.15 -12.41 7.01
N LEU A 231 -0.05 -11.91 5.77
CA LEU A 231 1.14 -12.06 4.94
C LEU A 231 2.32 -11.24 5.49
N GLU A 232 2.08 -9.98 5.88
CA GLU A 232 3.09 -9.09 6.44
C GLU A 232 3.54 -9.54 7.82
N LEU A 233 2.63 -10.08 8.63
CA LEU A 233 2.89 -10.55 10.01
C LEU A 233 3.11 -12.06 10.11
N ARG A 234 3.34 -12.76 9.00
CA ARG A 234 3.43 -14.23 8.96
C ARG A 234 4.47 -14.80 9.93
N THR A 235 5.58 -14.11 10.13
CA THR A 235 6.64 -14.59 11.04
C THR A 235 6.18 -14.51 12.50
N GLN A 236 5.58 -13.39 12.89
CA GLN A 236 5.08 -13.16 14.25
C GLN A 236 3.89 -14.07 14.58
N LEU A 237 3.00 -14.29 13.60
CA LEU A 237 1.81 -15.13 13.76
C LEU A 237 2.10 -16.65 13.87
N ARG A 238 3.35 -17.08 13.66
CA ARG A 238 3.73 -18.49 13.91
C ARG A 238 3.69 -18.85 15.40
N ASP A 239 4.09 -17.89 16.25
CA ASP A 239 4.33 -18.11 17.66
C ASP A 239 3.32 -17.39 18.56
N VAL A 240 2.54 -16.46 17.98
CA VAL A 240 1.61 -15.61 18.75
C VAL A 240 0.23 -15.60 18.08
N PRO A 241 -0.87 -15.86 18.82
CA PRO A 241 -2.23 -15.69 18.32
C PRO A 241 -2.48 -14.27 17.78
N ALA A 242 -3.30 -14.17 16.73
CA ALA A 242 -3.57 -12.91 16.04
C ALA A 242 -4.07 -11.81 16.98
N GLU A 243 -4.99 -12.17 17.87
CA GLU A 243 -5.60 -11.27 18.85
C GLU A 243 -4.56 -10.71 19.82
N LEU A 244 -3.66 -11.57 20.29
CA LEU A 244 -2.59 -11.15 21.20
C LEU A 244 -1.57 -10.26 20.48
N LEU A 245 -1.19 -10.62 19.24
CA LEU A 245 -0.25 -9.82 18.44
C LEU A 245 -0.81 -8.42 18.15
N VAL A 246 -2.09 -8.33 17.75
CA VAL A 246 -2.76 -7.05 17.49
C VAL A 246 -2.81 -6.18 18.74
N MET A 247 -3.13 -6.78 19.91
CA MET A 247 -3.09 -6.08 21.18
C MET A 247 -1.68 -5.64 21.59
N GLN A 248 -0.65 -6.46 21.34
CA GLN A 248 0.76 -6.06 21.59
C GLN A 248 1.18 -4.85 20.76
N LEU A 249 0.81 -4.83 19.47
CA LEU A 249 1.09 -3.69 18.58
C LEU A 249 0.37 -2.42 19.06
N HIS A 250 -0.91 -2.55 19.43
CA HIS A 250 -1.71 -1.43 19.95
C HIS A 250 -1.16 -0.90 21.28
N GLN A 251 -0.91 -1.78 22.25
CA GLN A 251 -0.34 -1.40 23.55
C GLN A 251 1.08 -0.83 23.44
N GLY A 252 1.79 -1.20 22.38
CA GLY A 252 3.10 -0.65 22.03
C GLY A 252 3.06 0.82 21.59
N GLY A 253 1.88 1.38 21.29
CA GLY A 253 1.69 2.80 20.99
C GLY A 253 1.04 3.10 19.64
N ILE A 254 0.55 2.10 18.90
CA ILE A 254 -0.20 2.34 17.65
C ILE A 254 -1.67 2.55 18.00
N PRO A 255 -2.28 3.72 17.70
CA PRO A 255 -3.65 4.02 18.13
C PRO A 255 -4.71 3.04 17.58
N GLU A 256 -4.58 2.64 16.32
CA GLU A 256 -5.48 1.70 15.65
C GLU A 256 -4.67 0.59 14.96
N VAL A 257 -4.98 -0.67 15.24
CA VAL A 257 -4.36 -1.82 14.55
C VAL A 257 -5.45 -2.69 13.97
N VAL A 258 -5.42 -2.90 12.65
CA VAL A 258 -6.45 -3.65 11.92
C VAL A 258 -5.79 -4.76 11.11
N LEU A 259 -5.83 -6.00 11.60
CA LEU A 259 -5.26 -7.16 10.93
C LEU A 259 -6.26 -7.76 9.94
N LYS A 260 -5.95 -7.66 8.65
CA LYS A 260 -6.68 -8.28 7.54
C LYS A 260 -6.34 -9.78 7.46
N ARG A 261 -7.35 -10.66 7.37
CA ARG A 261 -7.15 -12.12 7.47
C ARG A 261 -7.89 -12.91 6.38
N ALA A 262 -7.98 -12.35 5.18
CA ALA A 262 -8.74 -12.91 4.06
C ALA A 262 -10.19 -13.26 4.49
N GLU A 263 -10.60 -14.51 4.41
CA GLU A 263 -11.94 -14.99 4.82
C GLU A 263 -12.14 -15.14 6.34
N LEU A 264 -11.07 -15.01 7.13
CA LEU A 264 -11.18 -15.06 8.59
C LEU A 264 -11.57 -13.70 9.16
N PRO A 265 -12.17 -13.66 10.37
CA PRO A 265 -12.54 -12.39 10.99
C PRO A 265 -11.37 -11.40 11.06
N VAL A 266 -11.60 -10.14 10.70
CA VAL A 266 -10.65 -9.06 10.93
C VAL A 266 -10.48 -8.87 12.43
N VAL A 267 -9.24 -8.65 12.86
CA VAL A 267 -8.92 -8.34 14.26
C VAL A 267 -8.60 -6.86 14.36
N LEU A 268 -9.36 -6.13 15.17
CA LEU A 268 -9.20 -4.69 15.38
C LEU A 268 -8.88 -4.41 16.85
N ALA A 269 -7.84 -3.62 17.11
CA ALA A 269 -7.58 -3.02 18.41
C ALA A 269 -7.59 -1.50 18.34
N HIS A 270 -8.37 -0.87 19.20
CA HIS A 270 -8.37 0.58 19.45
C HIS A 270 -8.94 0.85 20.86
N ASP A 271 -8.62 2.00 21.45
CA ASP A 271 -9.10 2.42 22.78
C ASP A 271 -8.99 1.32 23.85
N ARG A 272 -7.91 0.54 23.81
CA ARG A 272 -7.63 -0.62 24.67
C ARG A 272 -8.65 -1.77 24.54
N ALA A 273 -9.51 -1.72 23.55
CA ALA A 273 -10.47 -2.80 23.23
C ALA A 273 -9.99 -3.63 22.05
N LEU A 274 -10.32 -4.91 22.07
CA LEU A 274 -10.13 -5.84 20.96
C LEU A 274 -11.50 -6.23 20.40
N GLN A 275 -11.64 -6.20 19.09
CA GLN A 275 -12.85 -6.56 18.38
C GLN A 275 -12.55 -7.54 17.25
N LEU A 276 -13.44 -8.51 17.08
CA LEU A 276 -13.43 -9.45 15.95
C LEU A 276 -14.59 -9.10 15.04
N LEU A 277 -14.27 -8.80 13.78
CA LEU A 277 -15.25 -8.50 12.77
C LEU A 277 -15.39 -9.69 11.81
N PRO A 278 -16.51 -10.43 11.82
CA PRO A 278 -16.76 -11.48 10.85
C PRO A 278 -16.75 -10.95 9.42
N ILE A 279 -16.31 -11.78 8.47
CA ILE A 279 -16.32 -11.49 7.04
C ILE A 279 -17.36 -12.38 6.39
N ASP A 280 -18.26 -11.77 5.63
CA ASP A 280 -19.24 -12.49 4.84
C ASP A 280 -18.57 -13.15 3.62
N PRO A 281 -18.85 -14.41 3.31
CA PRO A 281 -18.36 -15.06 2.10
C PRO A 281 -18.82 -14.31 0.85
N CYS A 282 -17.93 -14.13 -0.11
CA CYS A 282 -18.25 -13.52 -1.39
C CYS A 282 -17.62 -14.30 -2.56
N PRO A 283 -18.20 -14.24 -3.77
CA PRO A 283 -17.56 -14.78 -4.96
C PRO A 283 -16.25 -14.05 -5.25
N VAL A 284 -15.17 -14.81 -5.45
CA VAL A 284 -13.85 -14.25 -5.77
C VAL A 284 -13.56 -14.50 -7.24
N VAL A 285 -13.37 -13.44 -8.01
CA VAL A 285 -12.92 -13.46 -9.42
C VAL A 285 -11.39 -13.25 -9.47
N ASP A 286 -10.91 -12.24 -8.75
CA ASP A 286 -9.49 -11.90 -8.65
C ASP A 286 -9.19 -11.37 -7.24
N PRO A 287 -8.42 -12.08 -6.42
CA PRO A 287 -8.12 -11.65 -5.06
C PRO A 287 -7.13 -10.47 -4.99
N THR A 288 -6.58 -10.04 -6.14
CA THR A 288 -5.60 -8.95 -6.20
C THR A 288 -6.23 -7.63 -5.76
N GLY A 289 -5.51 -6.91 -4.89
CA GLY A 289 -5.95 -5.60 -4.41
C GLY A 289 -7.00 -5.61 -3.31
N ALA A 290 -7.43 -6.79 -2.81
CA ALA A 290 -8.34 -6.89 -1.67
C ALA A 290 -7.82 -6.10 -0.45
N GLY A 291 -6.57 -6.33 -0.06
CA GLY A 291 -5.93 -5.65 1.05
C GLY A 291 -5.78 -4.15 0.84
N ASP A 292 -5.35 -3.77 -0.36
CA ASP A 292 -5.14 -2.36 -0.70
C ASP A 292 -6.47 -1.59 -0.75
N SER A 293 -7.52 -2.17 -1.35
CA SER A 293 -8.85 -1.54 -1.40
C SER A 293 -9.50 -1.45 -0.02
N PHE A 294 -9.26 -2.46 0.85
CA PHE A 294 -9.62 -2.37 2.26
C PHE A 294 -8.97 -1.15 2.92
N CYS A 295 -7.66 -0.97 2.74
CA CYS A 295 -6.93 0.15 3.32
C CYS A 295 -7.44 1.51 2.83
N GLY A 296 -7.72 1.64 1.53
CA GLY A 296 -8.29 2.87 0.95
C GLY A 296 -9.66 3.21 1.49
N ALA A 297 -10.56 2.21 1.59
CA ALA A 297 -11.89 2.38 2.16
C ALA A 297 -11.81 2.74 3.65
N TYR A 298 -10.95 2.06 4.42
CA TYR A 298 -10.73 2.36 5.83
C TYR A 298 -10.30 3.80 6.03
N ALA A 299 -9.27 4.26 5.29
CA ALA A 299 -8.78 5.62 5.38
C ALA A 299 -9.86 6.67 5.02
N ALA A 300 -10.63 6.42 3.95
CA ALA A 300 -11.73 7.29 3.56
C ALA A 300 -12.82 7.37 4.64
N CYS A 301 -13.22 6.24 5.22
CA CYS A 301 -14.22 6.19 6.28
C CYS A 301 -13.73 6.88 7.57
N ARG A 302 -12.45 6.68 7.96
CA ARG A 302 -11.88 7.38 9.11
C ARG A 302 -11.86 8.90 8.90
N LEU A 303 -11.49 9.35 7.70
CA LEU A 303 -11.54 10.77 7.32
C LEU A 303 -12.96 11.35 7.41
N LEU A 304 -14.00 10.54 7.11
CA LEU A 304 -15.41 10.93 7.22
C LEU A 304 -15.94 10.91 8.66
N GLY A 305 -15.15 10.46 9.64
CA GLY A 305 -15.50 10.46 11.05
C GLY A 305 -16.17 9.17 11.54
N HIS A 306 -16.19 8.11 10.72
CA HIS A 306 -16.67 6.80 11.17
C HIS A 306 -15.77 6.24 12.28
N SER A 307 -16.33 5.46 13.20
CA SER A 307 -15.54 4.73 14.20
C SER A 307 -14.58 3.74 13.54
N PRO A 308 -13.49 3.32 14.21
CA PRO A 308 -12.60 2.30 13.65
C PRO A 308 -13.31 1.01 13.28
N LEU A 309 -14.32 0.58 14.06
CA LEU A 309 -15.12 -0.60 13.77
C LEU A 309 -15.98 -0.41 12.51
N ASP A 310 -16.72 0.69 12.42
CA ASP A 310 -17.54 0.99 11.23
C ASP A 310 -16.68 1.13 9.97
N ALA A 311 -15.51 1.76 10.10
CA ALA A 311 -14.56 1.88 9.00
C ALA A 311 -14.04 0.50 8.55
N ALA A 312 -13.73 -0.41 9.49
CA ALA A 312 -13.30 -1.78 9.17
C ALA A 312 -14.41 -2.61 8.51
N GLN A 313 -15.68 -2.46 8.95
CA GLN A 313 -16.83 -3.12 8.32
C GLN A 313 -17.01 -2.66 6.87
N ARG A 314 -17.00 -1.35 6.64
CA ARG A 314 -17.12 -0.76 5.30
C ARG A 314 -15.95 -1.15 4.41
N ALA A 315 -14.74 -1.21 4.96
CA ALA A 315 -13.54 -1.65 4.26
C ALA A 315 -13.62 -3.14 3.85
N ALA A 316 -14.16 -4.01 4.71
CA ALA A 316 -14.37 -5.43 4.39
C ALA A 316 -15.38 -5.61 3.25
N ILE A 317 -16.50 -4.89 3.28
CA ILE A 317 -17.49 -4.90 2.19
C ILE A 317 -16.88 -4.40 0.89
N THR A 318 -16.04 -3.35 0.96
CA THR A 318 -15.32 -2.81 -0.20
C THR A 318 -14.37 -3.85 -0.80
N ALA A 319 -13.59 -4.52 0.03
CA ALA A 319 -12.70 -5.59 -0.43
C ALA A 319 -13.48 -6.72 -1.12
N ALA A 320 -14.63 -7.11 -0.57
CA ALA A 320 -15.52 -8.12 -1.17
C ALA A 320 -16.04 -7.71 -2.57
N LEU A 321 -16.34 -6.43 -2.79
CA LEU A 321 -16.72 -5.92 -4.11
C LEU A 321 -15.54 -5.93 -5.09
N VAL A 322 -14.36 -5.54 -4.64
CA VAL A 322 -13.16 -5.45 -5.48
C VAL A 322 -12.70 -6.83 -5.93
N VAL A 323 -12.71 -7.85 -5.06
CA VAL A 323 -12.35 -9.22 -5.46
C VAL A 323 -13.35 -9.86 -6.44
N GLY A 324 -14.55 -9.30 -6.58
CA GLY A 324 -15.51 -9.66 -7.62
C GLY A 324 -15.20 -9.06 -9.01
N CYS A 325 -14.15 -8.26 -9.13
CA CYS A 325 -13.69 -7.64 -10.38
C CYS A 325 -12.38 -8.27 -10.84
N SER A 326 -12.03 -8.08 -12.12
CA SER A 326 -10.72 -8.46 -12.66
C SER A 326 -9.92 -7.22 -13.02
N GLY A 327 -8.83 -7.01 -12.30
CA GLY A 327 -7.86 -5.94 -12.52
C GLY A 327 -8.30 -4.54 -12.05
N VAL A 328 -7.32 -3.63 -12.02
CA VAL A 328 -7.44 -2.25 -11.51
C VAL A 328 -8.51 -1.44 -12.23
N ALA A 329 -8.60 -1.55 -13.56
CA ALA A 329 -9.54 -0.74 -14.35
C ALA A 329 -11.00 -1.05 -13.97
N ALA A 330 -11.35 -2.33 -13.79
CA ALA A 330 -12.67 -2.74 -13.34
C ALA A 330 -12.94 -2.29 -11.90
N ALA A 331 -11.97 -2.42 -11.00
CA ALA A 331 -12.10 -1.95 -9.63
C ALA A 331 -12.33 -0.42 -9.55
N LEU A 332 -11.61 0.38 -10.34
CA LEU A 332 -11.81 1.82 -10.43
C LEU A 332 -13.15 2.22 -11.07
N ALA A 333 -13.73 1.37 -11.90
CA ALA A 333 -15.05 1.61 -12.50
C ALA A 333 -16.21 1.33 -11.55
N LEU A 334 -15.99 0.66 -10.42
CA LEU A 334 -17.02 0.42 -9.41
C LEU A 334 -17.64 1.73 -8.95
N GLN A 335 -18.97 1.71 -8.81
CA GLN A 335 -19.74 2.82 -8.28
C GLN A 335 -20.18 2.52 -6.85
N ARG A 336 -20.33 3.59 -6.05
CA ARG A 336 -20.87 3.47 -4.70
C ARG A 336 -22.29 2.90 -4.79
N PRO A 337 -22.59 1.77 -4.13
CA PRO A 337 -23.93 1.24 -4.10
C PRO A 337 -24.94 2.25 -3.50
N PRO A 338 -26.20 2.27 -3.96
CA PRO A 338 -27.24 3.10 -3.36
C PRO A 338 -27.37 2.83 -1.85
N GLY A 339 -27.48 3.90 -1.06
CA GLY A 339 -27.63 3.80 0.40
C GLY A 339 -26.30 3.71 1.18
N TRP A 340 -25.18 3.70 0.50
CA TRP A 340 -23.86 3.80 1.19
C TRP A 340 -23.57 5.27 1.52
N THR A 341 -23.70 5.63 2.79
CA THR A 341 -23.47 6.99 3.32
C THR A 341 -22.31 6.98 4.31
#